data_24957bf3ed17a617b2bd023d9113a55a
#
_entry.id   24957bf3ed17a617b2bd023d9113a55a
#
_cell.length_a   1.000
_cell.length_b   1.000
_cell.length_c   1.000
_cell.angle_alpha   90.00
_cell.angle_beta   90.00
_cell.angle_gamma   90.00
#
_symmetry.space_group_name_H-M   'P 1'
#
loop_
_entity.id
_entity.type
_entity.pdbx_description
1 polymer ?
#
loop_
_entity_poly.entity_id
_entity_poly.type
_entity_poly.pdbx_seq_one_letter_code
_entity_poly.pdbx_strand_id
1 'polypeptide(L)'
;MDVKNHNMNKEKPIMRKRLKVIAFLAFFLGIVLAVSQYFGFVSKTVYEESVSHLTEVFHQSDNMLRELSNKNLTYLHMWSEYLQDAPSESKIRDYIDKAQKDAGFLYFYFLSADGNYKMTTGETGYLGLQENIEDEIQKGNDIITNAAVPGKSQMLVFASPKAHGSYQGFKYDAIAIAYENADIVNVLDISAFNGKAKSYVLHPDGRVVIDHSLESWGNVYNFFGILREHTDISEKEILEISKKFKEGHTGAMLLNLDGKDYYLVYEKSGIQDWI
;
A
#
# COMPACT_ATOMS: atom_id res chain seq x y z
N MET A 1 -10.84 72.07 -58.87
CA MET A 1 -11.15 70.66 -58.98
C MET A 1 -9.91 69.89 -58.58
N ASP A 2 -9.52 69.90 -57.25
CA ASP A 2 -8.34 69.11 -56.77
C ASP A 2 -8.26 69.07 -55.24
N VAL A 3 -9.25 68.53 -54.58
CA VAL A 3 -9.20 68.34 -53.11
C VAL A 3 -9.40 66.84 -52.70
N LYS A 4 -9.70 65.97 -53.65
CA LYS A 4 -10.03 64.52 -53.31
C LYS A 4 -8.81 63.62 -53.30
N ASN A 5 -7.62 63.96 -53.74
CA ASN A 5 -6.46 63.08 -53.87
C ASN A 5 -5.48 63.10 -52.70
N HIS A 6 -5.63 64.01 -51.74
CA HIS A 6 -4.65 64.14 -50.66
C HIS A 6 -4.92 63.22 -49.42
N ASN A 7 -6.17 62.71 -49.27
CA ASN A 7 -6.54 61.83 -48.12
C ASN A 7 -6.28 60.38 -48.37
N MET A 8 -6.27 59.91 -49.62
CA MET A 8 -6.04 58.49 -49.95
C MET A 8 -4.60 57.99 -49.70
N ASN A 9 -3.61 58.87 -49.67
CA ASN A 9 -2.19 58.49 -49.47
C ASN A 9 -1.76 58.40 -48.00
N LYS A 10 -2.52 58.96 -47.05
CA LYS A 10 -2.25 58.87 -45.62
C LYS A 10 -2.85 57.64 -44.93
N GLU A 11 -3.91 57.04 -45.49
CA GLU A 11 -4.56 55.84 -44.90
C GLU A 11 -3.78 54.54 -45.16
N LYS A 12 -3.09 54.41 -46.28
CA LYS A 12 -2.30 53.20 -46.64
C LYS A 12 -1.20 52.85 -45.63
N PRO A 13 -0.40 53.77 -45.06
CA PRO A 13 0.65 53.39 -44.06
C PRO A 13 0.04 53.00 -42.72
N ILE A 14 -1.10 53.55 -42.32
CA ILE A 14 -1.79 53.21 -41.06
C ILE A 14 -2.42 51.82 -41.15
N MET A 15 -3.05 51.49 -42.27
CA MET A 15 -3.64 50.17 -42.51
C MET A 15 -2.56 49.06 -42.55
N ARG A 16 -1.41 49.34 -43.17
CA ARG A 16 -0.25 48.41 -43.17
C ARG A 16 0.33 48.18 -41.77
N LYS A 17 0.38 49.21 -40.90
CA LYS A 17 0.81 49.06 -39.50
C LYS A 17 -0.18 48.21 -38.69
N ARG A 18 -1.48 48.46 -38.84
CA ARG A 18 -2.53 47.66 -38.18
C ARG A 18 -2.48 46.18 -38.62
N LEU A 19 -2.28 45.91 -39.92
CA LEU A 19 -2.17 44.57 -40.44
C LEU A 19 -0.94 43.81 -39.88
N LYS A 20 0.20 44.50 -39.74
CA LYS A 20 1.40 43.95 -39.09
C LYS A 20 1.17 43.61 -37.60
N VAL A 21 0.47 44.48 -36.88
CA VAL A 21 0.13 44.24 -35.47
C VAL A 21 -0.82 43.03 -35.32
N ILE A 22 -1.84 42.96 -36.18
CA ILE A 22 -2.78 41.80 -36.17
C ILE A 22 -2.03 40.51 -36.51
N ALA A 23 -1.16 40.50 -37.52
CA ALA A 23 -0.36 39.32 -37.88
C ALA A 23 0.57 38.90 -36.73
N PHE A 24 1.21 39.88 -36.05
CA PHE A 24 2.05 39.61 -34.88
C PHE A 24 1.24 39.01 -33.72
N LEU A 25 0.06 39.56 -33.43
CA LEU A 25 -0.83 39.02 -32.38
C LEU A 25 -1.33 37.62 -32.72
N ALA A 26 -1.69 37.38 -33.98
CA ALA A 26 -2.11 36.05 -34.42
C ALA A 26 -0.96 35.02 -34.32
N PHE A 27 0.26 35.40 -34.70
CA PHE A 27 1.45 34.56 -34.55
C PHE A 27 1.75 34.25 -33.07
N PHE A 28 1.69 35.29 -32.21
CA PHE A 28 1.90 35.11 -30.77
C PHE A 28 0.83 34.21 -30.13
N LEU A 29 -0.43 34.40 -30.51
CA LEU A 29 -1.52 33.52 -30.06
C LEU A 29 -1.30 32.09 -30.53
N GLY A 30 -0.83 31.89 -31.76
CA GLY A 30 -0.47 30.55 -32.29
C GLY A 30 0.62 29.87 -31.46
N ILE A 31 1.65 30.61 -31.05
CA ILE A 31 2.71 30.11 -30.19
C ILE A 31 2.13 29.69 -28.82
N VAL A 32 1.33 30.56 -28.19
CA VAL A 32 0.72 30.27 -26.89
C VAL A 32 -0.14 29.02 -26.94
N LEU A 33 -0.94 28.86 -27.99
CA LEU A 33 -1.76 27.65 -28.19
C LEU A 33 -0.91 26.39 -28.40
N ALA A 34 0.15 26.49 -29.23
CA ALA A 34 1.05 25.36 -29.47
C ALA A 34 1.80 24.94 -28.19
N VAL A 35 2.28 25.90 -27.39
CA VAL A 35 2.93 25.67 -26.10
C VAL A 35 1.94 25.04 -25.12
N SER A 36 0.71 25.55 -25.03
CA SER A 36 -0.33 25.00 -24.16
C SER A 36 -0.68 23.54 -24.53
N GLN A 37 -0.82 23.25 -25.82
CA GLN A 37 -1.06 21.88 -26.30
C GLN A 37 0.12 20.96 -26.00
N TYR A 38 1.35 21.44 -26.20
CA TYR A 38 2.56 20.69 -25.88
C TYR A 38 2.63 20.32 -24.39
N PHE A 39 2.39 21.30 -23.49
CA PHE A 39 2.35 21.02 -22.05
C PHE A 39 1.24 20.06 -21.68
N GLY A 40 0.06 20.16 -22.26
CA GLY A 40 -1.03 19.22 -22.04
C GLY A 40 -0.66 17.80 -22.48
N PHE A 41 -0.01 17.67 -23.63
CA PHE A 41 0.48 16.37 -24.12
C PHE A 41 1.55 15.76 -23.19
N VAL A 42 2.56 16.55 -22.81
CA VAL A 42 3.63 16.10 -21.90
C VAL A 42 3.06 15.67 -20.55
N SER A 43 2.19 16.49 -19.96
CA SER A 43 1.56 16.19 -18.68
C SER A 43 0.77 14.87 -18.74
N LYS A 44 0.01 14.65 -19.80
CA LYS A 44 -0.74 13.39 -20.01
C LYS A 44 0.21 12.19 -20.15
N THR A 45 1.26 12.32 -20.96
CA THR A 45 2.24 11.23 -21.14
C THR A 45 2.94 10.88 -19.83
N VAL A 46 3.39 11.88 -19.07
CA VAL A 46 4.02 11.67 -17.76
C VAL A 46 3.06 10.97 -16.78
N TYR A 47 1.78 11.36 -16.78
CA TYR A 47 0.76 10.69 -15.97
C TYR A 47 0.61 9.21 -16.36
N GLU A 48 0.40 8.92 -17.64
CA GLU A 48 0.20 7.56 -18.15
C GLU A 48 1.42 6.66 -17.88
N GLU A 49 2.65 7.16 -18.10
CA GLU A 49 3.88 6.43 -17.80
C GLU A 49 4.05 6.19 -16.29
N SER A 50 3.76 7.19 -15.46
CA SER A 50 3.87 7.07 -14.00
C SER A 50 2.87 6.05 -13.46
N VAL A 51 1.62 6.08 -13.91
CA VAL A 51 0.58 5.11 -13.53
C VAL A 51 0.98 3.71 -13.97
N SER A 52 1.44 3.54 -15.21
CA SER A 52 1.89 2.23 -15.73
C SER A 52 3.03 1.66 -14.89
N HIS A 53 4.02 2.48 -14.56
CA HIS A 53 5.15 2.05 -13.75
C HIS A 53 4.75 1.71 -12.31
N LEU A 54 3.88 2.52 -11.69
CA LEU A 54 3.35 2.20 -10.36
C LEU A 54 2.54 0.92 -10.35
N THR A 55 1.76 0.65 -11.38
CA THR A 55 1.00 -0.60 -11.54
C THR A 55 1.93 -1.81 -11.65
N GLU A 56 3.02 -1.69 -12.41
CA GLU A 56 4.03 -2.75 -12.50
C GLU A 56 4.69 -3.02 -11.14
N VAL A 57 5.08 -1.98 -10.42
CA VAL A 57 5.64 -2.07 -9.07
C VAL A 57 4.63 -2.72 -8.10
N PHE A 58 3.36 -2.36 -8.18
CA PHE A 58 2.31 -3.01 -7.40
C PHE A 58 2.27 -4.52 -7.67
N HIS A 59 2.21 -4.94 -8.93
CA HIS A 59 2.16 -6.38 -9.27
C HIS A 59 3.39 -7.15 -8.80
N GLN A 60 4.59 -6.56 -8.88
CA GLN A 60 5.80 -7.16 -8.35
C GLN A 60 5.70 -7.36 -6.83
N SER A 61 5.28 -6.32 -6.11
CA SER A 61 5.14 -6.35 -4.65
C SER A 61 4.05 -7.33 -4.18
N ASP A 62 2.90 -7.36 -4.86
CA ASP A 62 1.82 -8.30 -4.56
C ASP A 62 2.26 -9.75 -4.77
N ASN A 63 3.00 -10.03 -5.84
CA ASN A 63 3.57 -11.36 -6.09
C ASN A 63 4.56 -11.76 -4.99
N MET A 64 5.47 -10.86 -4.57
CA MET A 64 6.43 -11.12 -3.49
C MET A 64 5.71 -11.38 -2.16
N LEU A 65 4.70 -10.58 -1.84
CA LEU A 65 3.89 -10.77 -0.62
C LEU A 65 3.14 -12.10 -0.65
N ARG A 66 2.62 -12.49 -1.80
CA ARG A 66 1.94 -13.77 -2.01
C ARG A 66 2.89 -14.95 -1.86
N GLU A 67 4.09 -14.88 -2.42
CA GLU A 67 5.13 -15.90 -2.26
C GLU A 67 5.56 -16.03 -0.79
N LEU A 68 5.77 -14.91 -0.11
CA LEU A 68 6.08 -14.87 1.32
C LEU A 68 4.96 -15.54 2.14
N SER A 69 3.70 -15.22 1.85
CA SER A 69 2.54 -15.77 2.52
C SER A 69 2.44 -17.28 2.33
N ASN A 70 2.53 -17.75 1.10
CA ASN A 70 2.48 -19.19 0.77
C ASN A 70 3.62 -19.96 1.43
N LYS A 71 4.83 -19.41 1.42
CA LYS A 71 6.00 -19.99 2.09
C LYS A 71 5.75 -20.16 3.60
N ASN A 72 5.28 -19.10 4.25
CA ASN A 72 5.05 -19.10 5.69
C ASN A 72 3.92 -20.07 6.11
N LEU A 73 2.82 -20.08 5.38
CA LEU A 73 1.74 -21.02 5.63
C LEU A 73 2.19 -22.46 5.40
N THR A 74 3.00 -22.73 4.37
CA THR A 74 3.60 -24.05 4.15
C THR A 74 4.47 -24.48 5.33
N TYR A 75 5.30 -23.58 5.87
CA TYR A 75 6.10 -23.89 7.06
C TYR A 75 5.22 -24.18 8.28
N LEU A 76 4.18 -23.37 8.52
CA LEU A 76 3.24 -23.60 9.62
C LEU A 76 2.56 -24.96 9.49
N HIS A 77 2.18 -25.39 8.30
CA HIS A 77 1.60 -26.73 8.07
C HIS A 77 2.61 -27.84 8.42
N MET A 78 3.85 -27.75 7.93
CA MET A 78 4.90 -28.72 8.26
C MET A 78 5.18 -28.78 9.76
N TRP A 79 5.20 -27.62 10.43
CA TRP A 79 5.42 -27.57 11.87
C TRP A 79 4.22 -28.08 12.65
N SER A 80 3.00 -27.88 12.14
CA SER A 80 1.79 -28.45 12.73
C SER A 80 1.86 -30.01 12.79
N GLU A 81 2.30 -30.63 11.69
CA GLU A 81 2.51 -32.10 11.64
C GLU A 81 3.59 -32.52 12.64
N TYR A 82 4.73 -31.83 12.66
CA TYR A 82 5.81 -32.14 13.61
C TYR A 82 5.37 -32.02 15.08
N LEU A 83 4.59 -30.99 15.42
CA LEU A 83 4.13 -30.73 16.79
C LEU A 83 3.17 -31.83 17.30
N GLN A 84 2.37 -32.43 16.42
CA GLN A 84 1.47 -33.53 16.78
C GLN A 84 2.25 -34.80 17.23
N ASP A 85 3.41 -35.03 16.61
CA ASP A 85 4.25 -36.20 16.87
C ASP A 85 5.43 -35.91 17.82
N ALA A 86 5.57 -34.67 18.29
CA ALA A 86 6.74 -34.25 19.05
C ALA A 86 6.84 -34.91 20.41
N PRO A 87 7.95 -35.60 20.72
CA PRO A 87 8.04 -36.50 21.89
C PRO A 87 8.26 -35.75 23.21
N SER A 88 8.62 -34.45 23.19
CA SER A 88 8.82 -33.65 24.40
C SER A 88 8.87 -32.16 24.10
N GLU A 89 8.55 -31.32 25.10
CA GLU A 89 8.60 -29.85 25.02
C GLU A 89 10.00 -29.31 24.71
N SER A 90 11.05 -29.95 25.18
CA SER A 90 12.42 -29.52 24.86
C SER A 90 12.74 -29.66 23.38
N LYS A 91 12.29 -30.77 22.75
CA LYS A 91 12.46 -30.98 21.32
C LYS A 91 11.62 -30.00 20.48
N ILE A 92 10.45 -29.62 20.95
CA ILE A 92 9.64 -28.58 20.34
C ILE A 92 10.42 -27.28 20.33
N ARG A 93 10.99 -26.87 21.46
CA ARG A 93 11.81 -25.63 21.55
C ARG A 93 12.98 -25.67 20.60
N ASP A 94 13.81 -26.72 20.66
CA ASP A 94 15.01 -26.84 19.82
C ASP A 94 14.67 -26.79 18.32
N TYR A 95 13.55 -27.39 17.95
CA TYR A 95 13.07 -27.39 16.57
C TYR A 95 12.61 -25.99 16.12
N ILE A 96 11.81 -25.30 16.94
CA ILE A 96 11.32 -23.96 16.65
C ILE A 96 12.48 -22.95 16.60
N ASP A 97 13.45 -23.02 17.54
CA ASP A 97 14.63 -22.15 17.56
C ASP A 97 15.48 -22.31 16.29
N LYS A 98 15.57 -23.53 15.77
CA LYS A 98 16.21 -23.79 14.49
C LYS A 98 15.39 -23.25 13.33
N ALA A 99 14.11 -23.53 13.30
CA ALA A 99 13.20 -23.05 12.27
C ALA A 99 13.17 -21.51 12.17
N GLN A 100 13.22 -20.82 13.30
CA GLN A 100 13.31 -19.36 13.38
C GLN A 100 14.55 -18.83 12.66
N LYS A 101 15.70 -19.44 12.88
CA LYS A 101 16.96 -19.06 12.22
C LYS A 101 16.92 -19.31 10.71
N ASP A 102 16.31 -20.42 10.29
CA ASP A 102 16.27 -20.83 8.88
C ASP A 102 15.23 -20.04 8.08
N ALA A 103 14.07 -19.72 8.68
CA ALA A 103 12.95 -19.05 8.03
C ALA A 103 12.94 -17.52 8.21
N GLY A 104 13.66 -16.99 9.21
CA GLY A 104 13.84 -15.56 9.42
C GLY A 104 12.65 -14.84 10.06
N PHE A 105 11.67 -15.58 10.63
CA PHE A 105 10.59 -14.94 11.40
C PHE A 105 11.09 -14.50 12.78
N LEU A 106 10.46 -13.44 13.31
CA LEU A 106 10.91 -12.87 14.59
C LEU A 106 10.33 -13.62 15.80
N TYR A 107 9.05 -13.99 15.72
CA TYR A 107 8.32 -14.61 16.83
C TYR A 107 7.57 -15.86 16.40
N PHE A 108 7.53 -16.85 17.30
CA PHE A 108 6.67 -18.03 17.20
C PHE A 108 5.72 -18.05 18.40
N TYR A 109 4.43 -18.23 18.13
CA TYR A 109 3.38 -18.24 19.13
C TYR A 109 2.57 -19.52 19.09
N PHE A 110 2.31 -20.08 20.27
CA PHE A 110 1.15 -20.94 20.51
C PHE A 110 -0.01 -20.01 20.82
N LEU A 111 -1.02 -19.98 19.97
CA LEU A 111 -2.08 -18.98 19.95
C LEU A 111 -3.41 -19.63 20.32
N SER A 112 -4.14 -19.08 21.29
CA SER A 112 -5.53 -19.46 21.56
C SER A 112 -6.51 -18.62 20.73
N ALA A 113 -7.73 -19.11 20.55
CA ALA A 113 -8.75 -18.46 19.72
C ALA A 113 -9.12 -17.05 20.20
N ASP A 114 -8.96 -16.76 21.49
CA ASP A 114 -9.20 -15.46 22.09
C ASP A 114 -8.03 -14.46 21.93
N GLY A 115 -6.96 -14.84 21.21
CA GLY A 115 -5.80 -14.00 20.95
C GLY A 115 -4.71 -14.01 22.03
N ASN A 116 -4.88 -14.79 23.11
CA ASN A 116 -3.80 -15.02 24.06
C ASN A 116 -2.72 -15.91 23.43
N TYR A 117 -1.47 -15.71 23.84
CA TYR A 117 -0.36 -16.50 23.32
C TYR A 117 0.61 -16.98 24.41
N LYS A 118 1.36 -18.01 24.06
CA LYS A 118 2.56 -18.45 24.75
C LYS A 118 3.69 -18.68 23.76
N MET A 119 4.89 -18.21 24.09
CA MET A 119 6.11 -18.45 23.32
C MET A 119 6.90 -19.65 23.85
N THR A 120 7.85 -20.15 23.06
CA THR A 120 8.78 -21.22 23.48
C THR A 120 9.68 -20.78 24.63
N THR A 121 9.92 -19.51 24.81
CA THR A 121 10.64 -18.91 25.94
C THR A 121 9.87 -18.97 27.26
N GLY A 122 8.55 -19.26 27.22
CA GLY A 122 7.63 -19.19 28.34
C GLY A 122 6.92 -17.85 28.50
N GLU A 123 7.26 -16.85 27.71
CA GLU A 123 6.54 -15.57 27.67
C GLU A 123 5.09 -15.80 27.27
N THR A 124 4.18 -15.10 27.92
CA THR A 124 2.74 -15.10 27.63
C THR A 124 2.23 -13.68 27.47
N GLY A 125 1.19 -13.49 26.69
CA GLY A 125 0.58 -12.19 26.49
C GLY A 125 -0.66 -12.27 25.60
N TYR A 126 -1.05 -11.11 25.08
CA TYR A 126 -2.16 -10.96 24.17
C TYR A 126 -1.69 -10.29 22.87
N LEU A 127 -1.99 -10.92 21.73
CA LEU A 127 -1.81 -10.32 20.41
C LEU A 127 -3.03 -9.45 20.12
N GLY A 128 -2.83 -8.14 20.03
CA GLY A 128 -3.86 -7.20 19.58
C GLY A 128 -4.13 -7.39 18.08
N LEU A 129 -4.72 -8.53 17.71
CA LEU A 129 -5.07 -8.83 16.33
C LEU A 129 -6.16 -7.88 15.85
N GLN A 130 -6.03 -7.36 14.64
CA GLN A 130 -7.01 -6.42 14.10
C GLN A 130 -8.28 -7.10 13.59
N GLU A 131 -8.23 -8.40 13.37
CA GLU A 131 -9.36 -9.21 12.95
C GLU A 131 -9.77 -10.21 14.03
N ASN A 132 -11.05 -10.54 14.06
CA ASN A 132 -11.53 -11.65 14.89
C ASN A 132 -11.13 -12.96 14.24
N ILE A 133 -10.13 -13.64 14.83
CA ILE A 133 -9.58 -14.89 14.31
C ILE A 133 -10.36 -16.13 14.78
N GLU A 134 -11.24 -15.98 15.76
CA GLU A 134 -11.97 -17.12 16.36
C GLU A 134 -12.77 -17.90 15.31
N ASP A 135 -13.51 -17.18 14.45
CA ASP A 135 -14.31 -17.79 13.38
C ASP A 135 -13.44 -18.55 12.37
N GLU A 136 -12.27 -18.01 12.03
CA GLU A 136 -11.37 -18.63 11.06
C GLU A 136 -10.68 -19.85 11.64
N ILE A 137 -10.31 -19.82 12.92
CA ILE A 137 -9.80 -20.98 13.66
C ILE A 137 -10.84 -22.09 13.72
N GLN A 138 -12.10 -21.76 14.01
CA GLN A 138 -13.20 -22.74 14.06
C GLN A 138 -13.47 -23.38 12.70
N LYS A 139 -13.31 -22.63 11.60
CA LYS A 139 -13.43 -23.16 10.23
C LYS A 139 -12.20 -23.96 9.78
N GLY A 140 -11.09 -23.90 10.51
CA GLY A 140 -9.83 -24.53 10.14
C GLY A 140 -9.07 -23.80 9.03
N ASN A 141 -9.35 -22.51 8.84
CA ASN A 141 -8.72 -21.69 7.82
C ASN A 141 -7.39 -21.11 8.32
N ASP A 142 -6.41 -21.05 7.41
CA ASP A 142 -5.19 -20.29 7.65
C ASP A 142 -5.49 -18.78 7.72
N ILE A 143 -4.74 -18.06 8.55
CA ILE A 143 -4.98 -16.68 8.89
C ILE A 143 -3.74 -15.86 8.52
N ILE A 144 -3.95 -14.75 7.83
CA ILE A 144 -2.95 -13.70 7.62
C ILE A 144 -3.57 -12.41 8.13
N THR A 145 -2.98 -11.81 9.14
CA THR A 145 -3.52 -10.59 9.77
C THR A 145 -2.38 -9.74 10.33
N ASN A 146 -2.69 -8.54 10.74
CA ASN A 146 -1.75 -7.72 11.48
C ASN A 146 -2.10 -7.68 12.96
N ALA A 147 -1.07 -7.45 13.77
CA ALA A 147 -1.18 -7.36 15.22
C ALA A 147 -0.45 -6.13 15.76
N ALA A 148 -1.00 -5.55 16.81
CA ALA A 148 -0.36 -4.50 17.59
C ALA A 148 -0.04 -5.05 18.99
N VAL A 149 1.24 -5.16 19.32
CA VAL A 149 1.67 -5.51 20.68
C VAL A 149 2.17 -4.25 21.36
N PRO A 150 1.68 -3.91 22.57
CA PRO A 150 2.12 -2.72 23.29
C PRO A 150 3.64 -2.67 23.41
N GLY A 151 4.24 -1.54 22.99
CA GLY A 151 5.69 -1.31 23.03
C GLY A 151 6.50 -1.97 21.90
N LYS A 152 5.84 -2.61 20.95
CA LYS A 152 6.45 -3.16 19.72
C LYS A 152 5.90 -2.46 18.48
N SER A 153 6.62 -2.57 17.36
CA SER A 153 6.10 -2.17 16.05
C SER A 153 4.91 -3.03 15.63
N GLN A 154 4.14 -2.53 14.67
CA GLN A 154 3.10 -3.33 14.03
C GLN A 154 3.72 -4.59 13.39
N MET A 155 3.04 -5.72 13.50
CA MET A 155 3.53 -7.00 13.00
C MET A 155 2.56 -7.59 11.99
N LEU A 156 3.10 -8.28 10.98
CA LEU A 156 2.34 -9.18 10.12
C LEU A 156 2.40 -10.59 10.71
N VAL A 157 1.23 -11.20 10.92
CA VAL A 157 1.05 -12.50 11.57
C VAL A 157 0.48 -13.49 10.58
N PHE A 158 1.11 -14.65 10.49
CA PHE A 158 0.61 -15.83 9.78
C PHE A 158 0.26 -16.86 10.85
N ALA A 159 -0.94 -17.43 10.80
CA ALA A 159 -1.36 -18.46 11.76
C ALA A 159 -2.05 -19.62 11.05
N SER A 160 -1.90 -20.82 11.63
CA SER A 160 -2.56 -22.02 11.13
C SER A 160 -3.19 -22.79 12.28
N PRO A 161 -4.50 -23.09 12.22
CA PRO A 161 -5.20 -23.88 13.21
C PRO A 161 -5.02 -25.41 13.04
N LYS A 162 -4.17 -25.84 12.11
CA LYS A 162 -3.86 -27.27 11.91
C LYS A 162 -3.14 -27.90 13.10
N ALA A 163 -2.46 -27.10 13.93
CA ALA A 163 -1.91 -27.51 15.20
C ALA A 163 -2.75 -26.98 16.35
N HIS A 164 -3.22 -27.86 17.21
CA HIS A 164 -3.90 -27.54 18.46
C HIS A 164 -3.43 -28.46 19.54
N GLY A 165 -3.45 -28.02 20.79
CA GLY A 165 -2.96 -28.86 21.88
C GLY A 165 -2.61 -28.09 23.14
N SER A 166 -1.54 -28.52 23.83
CA SER A 166 -1.05 -27.84 25.02
C SER A 166 0.48 -27.77 25.00
N TYR A 167 1.03 -26.62 25.32
CA TYR A 167 2.46 -26.38 25.50
C TYR A 167 2.72 -25.75 26.87
N GLN A 168 3.46 -26.42 27.73
CA GLN A 168 3.73 -25.99 29.11
C GLN A 168 2.46 -25.57 29.87
N GLY A 169 1.39 -26.40 29.76
CA GLY A 169 0.11 -26.12 30.39
C GLY A 169 -0.76 -25.05 29.73
N PHE A 170 -0.27 -24.35 28.69
CA PHE A 170 -1.05 -23.41 27.89
C PHE A 170 -1.76 -24.15 26.76
N LYS A 171 -3.11 -24.11 26.75
CA LYS A 171 -3.90 -24.65 25.66
C LYS A 171 -3.89 -23.70 24.47
N TYR A 172 -3.59 -24.20 23.28
CA TYR A 172 -3.57 -23.43 22.05
C TYR A 172 -4.46 -24.08 20.97
N ASP A 173 -5.02 -23.23 20.12
CA ASP A 173 -5.93 -23.59 19.04
C ASP A 173 -5.30 -23.38 17.66
N ALA A 174 -4.15 -22.69 17.61
CA ALA A 174 -3.35 -22.44 16.41
C ALA A 174 -1.87 -22.25 16.78
N ILE A 175 -0.99 -22.39 15.79
CA ILE A 175 0.38 -21.88 15.86
C ILE A 175 0.50 -20.68 14.94
N ALA A 176 1.33 -19.72 15.31
CA ALA A 176 1.53 -18.52 14.53
C ALA A 176 3.00 -18.09 14.49
N ILE A 177 3.37 -17.42 13.43
CA ILE A 177 4.65 -16.70 13.31
C ILE A 177 4.38 -15.24 12.97
N ALA A 178 5.30 -14.38 13.39
CA ALA A 178 5.19 -12.96 13.12
C ALA A 178 6.51 -12.31 12.67
N TYR A 179 6.36 -11.32 11.83
CA TYR A 179 7.41 -10.43 11.35
C TYR A 179 7.10 -9.00 11.76
N GLU A 180 8.11 -8.22 12.11
CA GLU A 180 7.92 -6.78 12.22
C GLU A 180 7.64 -6.16 10.85
N ASN A 181 6.87 -5.07 10.82
CA ASN A 181 6.54 -4.38 9.57
C ASN A 181 7.80 -3.97 8.78
N ALA A 182 8.85 -3.53 9.48
CA ALA A 182 10.11 -3.16 8.85
C ALA A 182 10.80 -4.32 8.11
N ASP A 183 10.71 -5.55 8.64
CA ASP A 183 11.28 -6.73 7.99
C ASP A 183 10.51 -7.08 6.72
N ILE A 184 9.18 -6.99 6.75
CA ILE A 184 8.33 -7.22 5.57
C ILE A 184 8.62 -6.18 4.48
N VAL A 185 8.74 -4.91 4.86
CA VAL A 185 9.08 -3.81 3.96
C VAL A 185 10.41 -4.07 3.24
N ASN A 186 11.43 -4.54 3.97
CA ASN A 186 12.73 -4.87 3.40
C ASN A 186 12.67 -6.06 2.41
N VAL A 187 11.78 -7.04 2.68
CA VAL A 187 11.55 -8.18 1.76
C VAL A 187 10.84 -7.73 0.49
N LEU A 188 9.90 -6.81 0.60
CA LEU A 188 9.15 -6.32 -0.56
C LEU A 188 9.97 -5.41 -1.48
N ASP A 189 11.11 -4.89 -1.01
CA ASP A 189 12.10 -4.03 -1.74
C ASP A 189 11.48 -3.10 -2.79
N ILE A 190 10.51 -2.29 -2.37
CA ILE A 190 9.80 -1.37 -3.25
C ILE A 190 10.63 -0.10 -3.43
N SER A 191 11.67 -0.17 -4.24
CA SER A 191 12.56 0.97 -4.52
C SER A 191 12.16 1.76 -5.78
N ALA A 192 10.86 1.91 -6.04
CA ALA A 192 10.37 2.69 -7.18
C ALA A 192 10.72 4.18 -7.06
N PHE A 193 10.98 4.82 -8.19
CA PHE A 193 11.28 6.27 -8.30
C PHE A 193 12.43 6.74 -7.41
N ASN A 194 13.52 5.97 -7.32
CA ASN A 194 14.68 6.26 -6.46
C ASN A 194 14.30 6.41 -4.97
N GLY A 195 13.42 5.55 -4.47
CA GLY A 195 12.95 5.55 -3.08
C GLY A 195 11.93 6.65 -2.75
N LYS A 196 11.38 7.34 -3.75
CA LYS A 196 10.34 8.37 -3.52
C LYS A 196 8.93 7.82 -3.53
N ALA A 197 8.72 6.60 -4.05
CA ALA A 197 7.42 5.95 -3.97
C ALA A 197 7.13 5.51 -2.54
N LYS A 198 5.87 5.65 -2.13
CA LYS A 198 5.35 5.12 -0.87
C LYS A 198 4.31 4.07 -1.21
N SER A 199 4.32 2.96 -0.50
CA SER A 199 3.32 1.92 -0.68
C SER A 199 2.69 1.52 0.65
N TYR A 200 1.46 1.08 0.57
CA TYR A 200 0.68 0.61 1.70
C TYR A 200 -0.05 -0.65 1.30
N VAL A 201 -0.18 -1.58 2.22
CA VAL A 201 -1.19 -2.63 2.13
C VAL A 201 -2.29 -2.29 3.12
N LEU A 202 -3.52 -2.28 2.64
CA LEU A 202 -4.66 -1.76 3.38
C LEU A 202 -5.78 -2.80 3.45
N HIS A 203 -6.52 -2.82 4.55
CA HIS A 203 -7.87 -3.37 4.55
C HIS A 203 -8.82 -2.48 3.71
N PRO A 204 -9.92 -3.02 3.19
CA PRO A 204 -10.89 -2.24 2.42
C PRO A 204 -11.52 -1.06 3.17
N ASP A 205 -11.44 -1.04 4.49
CA ASP A 205 -11.87 0.08 5.34
C ASP A 205 -10.79 1.15 5.58
N GLY A 206 -9.63 0.98 4.92
CA GLY A 206 -8.49 1.90 4.98
C GLY A 206 -7.54 1.69 6.15
N ARG A 207 -7.77 0.71 7.03
CA ARG A 207 -6.79 0.35 8.06
C ARG A 207 -5.51 -0.15 7.42
N VAL A 208 -4.37 0.32 7.92
CA VAL A 208 -3.05 -0.03 7.40
C VAL A 208 -2.61 -1.39 7.91
N VAL A 209 -2.25 -2.29 7.00
CA VAL A 209 -1.66 -3.61 7.27
C VAL A 209 -0.15 -3.53 7.19
N ILE A 210 0.39 -2.98 6.10
CA ILE A 210 1.83 -2.77 5.88
C ILE A 210 2.03 -1.32 5.44
N ASP A 211 2.96 -0.64 6.11
CA ASP A 211 3.37 0.73 5.81
C ASP A 211 4.83 0.75 5.38
N HIS A 212 5.07 1.08 4.12
CA HIS A 212 6.41 1.27 3.56
C HIS A 212 6.86 2.75 3.62
N SER A 213 6.10 3.65 4.21
CA SER A 213 6.52 5.04 4.33
C SER A 213 7.67 5.15 5.34
N LEU A 214 8.87 5.46 4.86
CA LEU A 214 10.04 5.76 5.71
C LEU A 214 9.90 7.10 6.45
N GLU A 215 9.00 7.96 6.01
CA GLU A 215 8.64 9.21 6.68
C GLU A 215 7.34 8.97 7.43
N SER A 216 7.46 8.88 8.75
CA SER A 216 6.30 8.72 9.62
C SER A 216 5.40 9.97 9.57
N TRP A 217 4.26 9.87 8.92
CA TRP A 217 3.15 10.75 9.23
C TRP A 217 2.53 10.37 10.60
N GLY A 218 3.40 10.00 11.55
CA GLY A 218 3.02 9.37 12.79
C GLY A 218 2.62 7.89 12.60
N ASN A 219 2.07 7.29 13.63
CA ASN A 219 1.46 5.96 13.52
C ASN A 219 0.18 6.06 12.69
N VAL A 220 0.32 5.89 11.38
CA VAL A 220 -0.84 5.92 10.48
C VAL A 220 -1.60 4.61 10.61
N TYR A 221 -2.70 4.66 11.30
CA TYR A 221 -3.58 3.50 11.46
C TYR A 221 -4.66 3.40 10.37
N ASN A 222 -4.94 4.50 9.65
CA ASN A 222 -5.98 4.55 8.63
C ASN A 222 -5.65 5.52 7.49
N PHE A 223 -5.60 5.00 6.27
CA PHE A 223 -5.28 5.75 5.05
C PHE A 223 -6.29 6.88 4.76
N PHE A 224 -7.58 6.67 5.02
CA PHE A 224 -8.59 7.72 4.81
C PHE A 224 -8.44 8.87 5.82
N GLY A 225 -7.82 8.62 6.99
CA GLY A 225 -7.40 9.66 7.91
C GLY A 225 -6.33 10.56 7.30
N ILE A 226 -5.32 9.99 6.65
CA ILE A 226 -4.29 10.76 5.93
C ILE A 226 -4.92 11.65 4.87
N LEU A 227 -5.85 11.11 4.08
CA LEU A 227 -6.51 11.89 3.04
C LEU A 227 -7.27 13.09 3.63
N ARG A 228 -7.92 12.94 4.79
CA ARG A 228 -8.63 14.04 5.45
C ARG A 228 -7.72 15.13 6.00
N GLU A 229 -6.58 14.74 6.54
CA GLU A 229 -5.68 15.65 7.25
C GLU A 229 -4.71 16.37 6.32
N HIS A 230 -4.31 15.72 5.22
CA HIS A 230 -3.20 16.18 4.38
C HIS A 230 -3.59 16.50 2.92
N THR A 231 -4.89 16.41 2.57
CA THR A 231 -5.35 16.74 1.20
C THR A 231 -6.54 17.68 1.21
N ASP A 232 -6.76 18.36 0.08
CA ASP A 232 -7.96 19.17 -0.16
C ASP A 232 -9.14 18.36 -0.71
N ILE A 233 -9.07 17.01 -0.66
CA ILE A 233 -10.11 16.12 -1.16
C ILE A 233 -11.34 16.24 -0.27
N SER A 234 -12.51 16.38 -0.88
CA SER A 234 -13.77 16.47 -0.16
C SER A 234 -14.14 15.13 0.49
N GLU A 235 -14.89 15.17 1.60
CA GLU A 235 -15.38 13.95 2.28
C GLU A 235 -16.20 13.06 1.33
N LYS A 236 -16.91 13.66 0.36
CA LYS A 236 -17.65 12.90 -0.66
C LYS A 236 -16.70 12.08 -1.54
N GLU A 237 -15.58 12.65 -1.97
CA GLU A 237 -14.57 11.94 -2.77
C GLU A 237 -13.88 10.84 -1.96
N ILE A 238 -13.58 11.09 -0.68
CA ILE A 238 -13.03 10.07 0.23
C ILE A 238 -13.99 8.89 0.38
N LEU A 239 -15.30 9.16 0.52
CA LEU A 239 -16.32 8.10 0.57
C LEU A 239 -16.41 7.32 -0.74
N GLU A 240 -16.27 7.98 -1.89
CA GLU A 240 -16.21 7.30 -3.20
C GLU A 240 -14.97 6.40 -3.33
N ILE A 241 -13.79 6.85 -2.87
CA ILE A 241 -12.57 6.04 -2.82
C ILE A 241 -12.77 4.84 -1.89
N SER A 242 -13.30 5.07 -0.69
CA SER A 242 -13.59 3.99 0.27
C SER A 242 -14.54 2.95 -0.30
N LYS A 243 -15.56 3.38 -1.05
CA LYS A 243 -16.48 2.46 -1.73
C LYS A 243 -15.74 1.62 -2.78
N LYS A 244 -14.90 2.24 -3.60
CA LYS A 244 -14.09 1.53 -4.61
C LYS A 244 -13.16 0.50 -3.99
N PHE A 245 -12.55 0.81 -2.84
CA PHE A 245 -11.73 -0.13 -2.08
C PHE A 245 -12.54 -1.35 -1.64
N LYS A 246 -13.71 -1.14 -1.03
CA LYS A 246 -14.62 -2.21 -0.59
C LYS A 246 -15.10 -3.09 -1.74
N GLU A 247 -15.28 -2.51 -2.92
CA GLU A 247 -15.68 -3.22 -4.14
C GLU A 247 -14.50 -3.87 -4.88
N GLY A 248 -13.26 -3.66 -4.42
CA GLY A 248 -12.04 -4.21 -5.02
C GLY A 248 -11.75 -3.65 -6.41
N HIS A 249 -12.13 -2.39 -6.65
CA HIS A 249 -11.86 -1.74 -7.93
C HIS A 249 -10.41 -1.26 -8.01
N THR A 250 -9.79 -1.43 -9.18
CA THR A 250 -8.53 -0.81 -9.53
C THR A 250 -8.73 0.64 -9.95
N GLY A 251 -7.79 1.51 -9.59
CA GLY A 251 -7.84 2.91 -9.98
C GLY A 251 -6.53 3.65 -9.85
N ALA A 252 -6.50 4.83 -10.48
CA ALA A 252 -5.40 5.78 -10.35
C ALA A 252 -5.97 7.20 -10.23
N MET A 253 -5.27 8.04 -9.46
CA MET A 253 -5.63 9.44 -9.30
C MET A 253 -4.41 10.31 -8.96
N LEU A 254 -4.56 11.61 -9.18
CA LEU A 254 -3.61 12.62 -8.70
C LEU A 254 -4.09 13.12 -7.34
N LEU A 255 -3.20 13.11 -6.36
CA LEU A 255 -3.43 13.63 -5.01
C LEU A 255 -2.49 14.80 -4.75
N ASN A 256 -2.99 15.88 -4.18
CA ASN A 256 -2.16 16.92 -3.60
C ASN A 256 -2.10 16.69 -2.08
N LEU A 257 -0.91 16.35 -1.58
CA LEU A 257 -0.64 16.09 -0.16
C LEU A 257 0.32 17.18 0.34
N ASP A 258 -0.13 18.03 1.25
CA ASP A 258 0.65 19.13 1.81
C ASP A 258 1.33 20.01 0.75
N GLY A 259 0.62 20.29 -0.36
CA GLY A 259 1.10 21.12 -1.47
C GLY A 259 2.04 20.41 -2.45
N LYS A 260 2.20 19.09 -2.36
CA LYS A 260 2.95 18.26 -3.32
C LYS A 260 2.02 17.31 -4.05
N ASP A 261 2.20 17.20 -5.36
CA ASP A 261 1.42 16.29 -6.20
C ASP A 261 2.00 14.88 -6.18
N TYR A 262 1.13 13.89 -5.95
CA TYR A 262 1.43 12.48 -5.95
C TYR A 262 0.49 11.71 -6.88
N TYR A 263 1.03 10.77 -7.64
CA TYR A 263 0.22 9.78 -8.34
C TYR A 263 -0.08 8.62 -7.38
N LEU A 264 -1.35 8.35 -7.16
CA LEU A 264 -1.82 7.19 -6.41
C LEU A 264 -2.35 6.15 -7.38
N VAL A 265 -1.88 4.92 -7.26
CA VAL A 265 -2.48 3.74 -7.88
C VAL A 265 -2.92 2.81 -6.77
N TYR A 266 -4.10 2.23 -6.89
CA TYR A 266 -4.63 1.24 -5.97
C TYR A 266 -5.27 0.08 -6.73
N GLU A 267 -5.10 -1.12 -6.20
CA GLU A 267 -5.61 -2.35 -6.79
C GLU A 267 -5.84 -3.38 -5.69
N LYS A 268 -6.75 -4.32 -5.91
CA LYS A 268 -6.98 -5.41 -4.98
C LYS A 268 -5.79 -6.36 -4.97
N SER A 269 -5.26 -6.66 -3.78
CA SER A 269 -4.22 -7.67 -3.59
C SER A 269 -4.74 -9.08 -3.89
N GLY A 270 -3.84 -9.98 -4.25
CA GLY A 270 -4.11 -11.41 -4.35
C GLY A 270 -4.20 -12.12 -3.00
N ILE A 271 -4.03 -11.40 -1.89
CA ILE A 271 -4.08 -11.92 -0.52
C ILE A 271 -5.29 -11.34 0.19
N GLN A 272 -6.14 -12.22 0.74
CA GLN A 272 -7.34 -11.79 1.46
C GLN A 272 -8.21 -10.86 0.57
N ASP A 273 -8.80 -9.84 1.19
CA ASP A 273 -9.52 -8.75 0.51
C ASP A 273 -8.73 -7.43 0.52
N TRP A 274 -7.41 -7.48 0.77
CA TRP A 274 -6.55 -6.29 0.89
C TRP A 274 -6.41 -5.49 -0.41
N ILE A 275 -6.10 -4.22 -0.23
CA ILE A 275 -5.82 -3.26 -1.31
C ILE A 275 -4.36 -2.86 -1.26
#